data_9fbea6bd0343240268a36f7fe95d972a
#
_entry.id   9fbea6bd0343240268a36f7fe95d972a
#
_cell.length_a   1.000
_cell.length_b   1.000
_cell.length_c   1.000
_cell.angle_alpha   90.00
_cell.angle_beta   90.00
_cell.angle_gamma   90.00
#
_symmetry.space_group_name_H-M   'P 1'
#
loop_
_entity.id
_entity.type
_entity.pdbx_description
1 polymer ?
#
loop_
_entity_poly.entity_id
_entity_poly.type
_entity_poly.pdbx_seq_one_letter_code
_entity_poly.pdbx_strand_id
1 'polypeptide(L)'
;IRNCSWFKFYDFVETIGEEIIKKETKDDIYLDTNQSLHDITPHFEKYQKQVNNLFRKHSVEWLLNSNSKLETALPKALAERINNTEKSLDKFEAARDHYKKAKGYALGTHKDSENSIKESISALESVGKVLYPKTA
;
A
#
# COMPACT_ATOMS: atom_id res chain seq x y z
N ILE A 1 -6.89 -10.11 -26.88
CA ILE A 1 -7.24 -9.42 -25.62
C ILE A 1 -8.76 -9.48 -25.33
N ARG A 2 -9.54 -10.33 -26.04
CA ARG A 2 -11.02 -10.30 -25.95
C ARG A 2 -11.67 -10.98 -24.74
N ASN A 3 -10.92 -11.63 -23.85
CA ASN A 3 -11.46 -12.32 -22.67
C ASN A 3 -10.59 -12.13 -21.41
N CYS A 4 -9.91 -11.01 -21.25
CA CYS A 4 -9.24 -10.71 -19.99
C CYS A 4 -10.27 -10.11 -19.04
N SER A 5 -10.62 -10.83 -17.98
CA SER A 5 -11.39 -10.28 -16.88
C SER A 5 -10.59 -9.10 -16.28
N TRP A 6 -11.24 -8.00 -15.92
CA TRP A 6 -10.62 -6.84 -15.29
C TRP A 6 -9.77 -7.21 -14.07
N PHE A 7 -10.20 -8.23 -13.31
CA PHE A 7 -9.45 -8.77 -12.17
C PHE A 7 -8.07 -9.29 -12.59
N LYS A 8 -7.99 -10.06 -13.68
CA LYS A 8 -6.70 -10.54 -14.20
C LYS A 8 -5.77 -9.41 -14.66
N PHE A 9 -6.34 -8.32 -15.15
CA PHE A 9 -5.56 -7.14 -15.50
C PHE A 9 -5.01 -6.46 -14.25
N TYR A 10 -5.80 -6.32 -13.20
CA TYR A 10 -5.36 -5.75 -11.93
C TYR A 10 -4.28 -6.60 -11.27
N ASP A 11 -4.49 -7.92 -11.19
CA ASP A 11 -3.49 -8.87 -10.70
C ASP A 11 -2.17 -8.77 -11.49
N PHE A 12 -2.25 -8.60 -12.80
CA PHE A 12 -1.08 -8.42 -13.66
C PHE A 12 -0.30 -7.13 -13.35
N VAL A 13 -1.01 -6.01 -13.15
CA VAL A 13 -0.39 -4.73 -12.78
C VAL A 13 0.33 -4.86 -11.42
N GLU A 14 -0.30 -5.47 -10.43
CA GLU A 14 0.32 -5.70 -9.11
C GLU A 14 1.53 -6.62 -9.22
N THR A 15 1.41 -7.73 -9.95
CA THR A 15 2.49 -8.72 -10.11
C THR A 15 3.74 -8.11 -10.77
N ILE A 16 3.58 -7.29 -11.81
CA ILE A 16 4.71 -6.61 -12.43
C ILE A 16 5.43 -5.71 -11.43
N GLY A 17 4.70 -4.92 -10.67
CA GLY A 17 5.31 -4.04 -9.67
C GLY A 17 6.01 -4.83 -8.55
N GLU A 18 5.44 -5.93 -8.09
CA GLU A 18 6.08 -6.82 -7.10
C GLU A 18 7.40 -7.41 -7.62
N GLU A 19 7.43 -7.82 -8.89
CA GLU A 19 8.65 -8.35 -9.50
C GLU A 19 9.74 -7.28 -9.68
N ILE A 20 9.36 -6.03 -9.96
CA ILE A 20 10.30 -4.90 -10.02
C ILE A 20 10.89 -4.66 -8.63
N ILE A 21 10.06 -4.57 -7.59
CA ILE A 21 10.51 -4.37 -6.19
C ILE A 21 11.47 -5.50 -5.76
N LYS A 22 11.13 -6.75 -6.07
CA LYS A 22 11.99 -7.91 -5.74
C LYS A 22 13.36 -7.85 -6.42
N LYS A 23 13.41 -7.37 -7.67
CA LYS A 23 14.68 -7.19 -8.39
C LYS A 23 15.51 -6.07 -7.78
N GLU A 24 14.92 -4.91 -7.53
CA GLU A 24 15.60 -3.78 -6.88
C GLU A 24 16.20 -4.20 -5.53
N THR A 25 15.43 -4.89 -4.69
CA THR A 25 15.91 -5.37 -3.38
C THR A 25 17.08 -6.36 -3.51
N LYS A 26 17.16 -7.14 -4.60
CA LYS A 26 18.29 -8.05 -4.83
C LYS A 26 19.51 -7.33 -5.36
N ASP A 27 19.33 -6.37 -6.25
CA ASP A 27 20.42 -5.60 -6.86
C ASP A 27 21.09 -4.67 -5.83
N ASP A 28 20.36 -4.12 -4.87
CA ASP A 28 20.88 -3.34 -3.75
C ASP A 28 21.84 -4.15 -2.85
N ILE A 29 21.72 -5.48 -2.82
CA ILE A 29 22.62 -6.37 -2.05
C ILE A 29 23.97 -6.57 -2.77
N TYR A 30 24.04 -6.30 -4.07
CA TYR A 30 25.25 -6.53 -4.90
C TYR A 30 25.96 -5.25 -5.35
N LEU A 31 25.46 -4.05 -5.02
CA LEU A 31 26.11 -2.80 -5.36
C LEU A 31 27.30 -2.53 -4.43
N ASP A 32 28.45 -2.96 -4.89
CA ASP A 32 29.74 -2.56 -4.37
C ASP A 32 30.00 -1.06 -4.65
N THR A 33 30.62 -0.39 -3.71
CA THR A 33 30.72 0.99 -3.29
C THR A 33 31.30 2.03 -4.28
N ASN A 34 31.17 1.92 -5.59
CA ASN A 34 31.85 2.85 -6.51
C ASN A 34 31.05 3.41 -7.70
N GLN A 35 29.71 3.43 -7.67
CA GLN A 35 28.94 4.16 -8.68
C GLN A 35 28.23 5.39 -8.09
N SER A 36 28.47 6.52 -8.75
CA SER A 36 27.92 7.84 -8.47
C SER A 36 26.41 7.82 -8.25
N LEU A 37 25.99 8.28 -7.08
CA LEU A 37 24.60 8.36 -6.58
C LEU A 37 23.71 9.39 -7.32
N HIS A 38 24.02 9.74 -8.55
CA HIS A 38 23.21 10.68 -9.34
C HIS A 38 22.38 9.93 -10.37
N ASP A 39 21.07 9.97 -10.22
CA ASP A 39 20.01 9.60 -11.18
C ASP A 39 19.47 8.16 -11.17
N ILE A 40 19.42 7.46 -10.07
CA ILE A 40 18.64 6.21 -10.01
C ILE A 40 17.28 6.50 -9.37
N THR A 41 16.34 7.04 -10.17
CA THR A 41 14.93 6.92 -9.80
C THR A 41 14.60 5.43 -9.77
N PRO A 42 14.18 4.85 -8.63
CA PRO A 42 13.84 3.44 -8.55
C PRO A 42 12.89 3.04 -9.70
N HIS A 43 13.17 1.93 -10.36
CA HIS A 43 12.35 1.46 -11.50
C HIS A 43 10.89 1.30 -11.10
N PHE A 44 10.65 0.87 -9.86
CA PHE A 44 9.30 0.77 -9.32
C PHE A 44 8.60 2.13 -9.22
N GLU A 45 9.26 3.17 -8.74
CA GLU A 45 8.68 4.52 -8.66
C GLU A 45 8.29 5.04 -10.05
N LYS A 46 9.13 4.80 -11.06
CA LYS A 46 8.83 5.15 -12.45
C LYS A 46 7.62 4.37 -12.96
N TYR A 47 7.57 3.07 -12.73
CA TYR A 47 6.44 2.21 -13.08
C TYR A 47 5.15 2.69 -12.41
N GLN A 48 5.16 2.89 -11.09
CA GLN A 48 4.03 3.38 -10.31
C GLN A 48 3.50 4.70 -10.86
N LYS A 49 4.39 5.64 -11.15
CA LYS A 49 4.04 6.95 -11.73
C LYS A 49 3.36 6.81 -13.09
N GLN A 50 3.87 5.94 -13.95
CA GLN A 50 3.30 5.69 -15.28
C GLN A 50 1.90 5.06 -15.18
N VAL A 51 1.74 4.03 -14.36
CA VAL A 51 0.44 3.37 -14.13
C VAL A 51 -0.59 4.36 -13.56
N ASN A 52 -0.22 5.11 -12.54
CA ASN A 52 -1.13 6.08 -11.90
C ASN A 52 -1.50 7.23 -12.84
N ASN A 53 -0.60 7.66 -13.72
CA ASN A 53 -0.90 8.65 -14.74
C ASN A 53 -1.86 8.10 -15.80
N LEU A 54 -1.67 6.84 -16.20
CA LEU A 54 -2.56 6.16 -17.14
C LEU A 54 -3.97 6.05 -16.54
N PHE A 55 -4.08 5.60 -15.30
CA PHE A 55 -5.36 5.47 -14.60
C PHE A 55 -6.08 6.83 -14.51
N ARG A 56 -5.36 7.88 -14.10
CA ARG A 56 -5.92 9.23 -14.05
C ARG A 56 -6.39 9.74 -15.41
N LYS A 57 -5.59 9.52 -16.46
CA LYS A 57 -5.94 9.95 -17.84
C LYS A 57 -7.22 9.29 -18.35
N HIS A 58 -7.48 8.06 -17.93
CA HIS A 58 -8.65 7.28 -18.37
C HIS A 58 -9.77 7.22 -17.33
N SER A 59 -9.73 8.09 -16.30
CA SER A 59 -10.74 8.16 -15.22
C SER A 59 -10.97 6.81 -14.52
N VAL A 60 -9.90 6.02 -14.38
CA VAL A 60 -9.92 4.78 -13.61
C VAL A 60 -9.72 5.11 -12.14
N GLU A 61 -10.67 4.72 -11.30
CA GLU A 61 -10.69 5.03 -9.85
C GLU A 61 -9.77 4.11 -9.03
N TRP A 62 -8.60 3.79 -9.55
CA TRP A 62 -7.58 2.98 -8.89
C TRP A 62 -6.26 3.73 -8.80
N LEU A 63 -5.52 3.43 -7.75
CA LEU A 63 -4.18 3.93 -7.49
C LEU A 63 -3.26 2.75 -7.14
N LEU A 64 -2.12 2.65 -7.80
CA LEU A 64 -1.06 1.72 -7.43
C LEU A 64 -0.25 2.35 -6.29
N ASN A 65 -0.24 1.71 -5.12
CA ASN A 65 0.49 2.20 -3.93
C ASN A 65 1.97 1.78 -3.94
N SER A 66 2.75 2.22 -2.94
CA SER A 66 4.18 1.92 -2.80
C SER A 66 4.49 0.43 -2.58
N ASN A 67 3.51 -0.38 -2.20
CA ASN A 67 3.67 -1.83 -2.01
C ASN A 67 3.19 -2.64 -3.23
N SER A 68 3.06 -2.00 -4.39
CA SER A 68 2.52 -2.60 -5.62
C SER A 68 1.11 -3.17 -5.47
N LYS A 69 0.28 -2.56 -4.62
CA LYS A 69 -1.13 -2.94 -4.47
C LYS A 69 -2.04 -1.85 -5.02
N LEU A 70 -3.10 -2.28 -5.72
CA LEU A 70 -4.13 -1.38 -6.21
C LEU A 70 -5.11 -1.05 -5.08
N GLU A 71 -5.34 0.24 -4.89
CA GLU A 71 -6.28 0.79 -3.93
C GLU A 71 -7.27 1.71 -4.64
N THR A 72 -8.47 1.84 -4.08
CA THR A 72 -9.43 2.84 -4.58
C THR A 72 -8.84 4.24 -4.43
N ALA A 73 -8.82 5.02 -5.49
CA ALA A 73 -8.40 6.42 -5.45
C ALA A 73 -9.37 7.21 -4.55
N LEU A 74 -8.83 7.80 -3.50
CA LEU A 74 -9.60 8.52 -2.49
C LEU A 74 -9.55 10.03 -2.74
N PRO A 75 -10.59 10.78 -2.33
CA PRO A 75 -10.50 12.24 -2.23
C PRO A 75 -9.29 12.64 -1.38
N LYS A 76 -8.60 13.74 -1.81
CA LYS A 76 -7.35 14.19 -1.18
C LYS A 76 -7.44 14.31 0.35
N ALA A 77 -8.53 14.93 0.84
CA ALA A 77 -8.74 15.10 2.27
C ALA A 77 -8.81 13.77 3.05
N LEU A 78 -9.41 12.74 2.45
CA LEU A 78 -9.50 11.41 3.08
C LEU A 78 -8.14 10.69 3.02
N ALA A 79 -7.43 10.77 1.90
CA ALA A 79 -6.09 10.23 1.76
C ALA A 79 -5.11 10.85 2.79
N GLU A 80 -5.16 12.17 3.00
CA GLU A 80 -4.36 12.86 4.02
C GLU A 80 -4.70 12.39 5.44
N ARG A 81 -5.97 12.19 5.76
CA ARG A 81 -6.39 11.65 7.08
C ARG A 81 -5.85 10.24 7.32
N ILE A 82 -5.94 9.37 6.31
CA ILE A 82 -5.39 8.00 6.39
C ILE A 82 -3.89 8.04 6.64
N ASN A 83 -3.13 8.82 5.86
CA ASN A 83 -1.70 8.98 6.02
C ASN A 83 -1.30 9.52 7.41
N ASN A 84 -2.04 10.50 7.91
CA ASN A 84 -1.80 11.05 9.25
C ASN A 84 -2.08 10.01 10.35
N THR A 85 -3.13 9.19 10.17
CA THR A 85 -3.43 8.08 11.09
C THR A 85 -2.31 7.05 11.08
N GLU A 86 -1.83 6.62 9.90
CA GLU A 86 -0.72 5.67 9.79
C GLU A 86 0.53 6.18 10.52
N LYS A 87 0.93 7.43 10.32
CA LYS A 87 2.06 8.05 11.02
C LYS A 87 1.85 8.10 12.55
N SER A 88 0.62 8.38 12.99
CA SER A 88 0.30 8.40 14.42
C SER A 88 0.41 7.02 15.07
N LEU A 89 0.26 5.96 14.29
CA LEU A 89 0.36 4.57 14.74
C LEU A 89 1.79 4.00 14.73
N ASP A 90 2.80 4.77 14.30
CA ASP A 90 4.19 4.27 14.20
C ASP A 90 4.74 3.73 15.52
N LYS A 91 4.32 4.31 16.64
CA LYS A 91 4.69 3.86 18.01
C LYS A 91 3.79 2.74 18.57
N PHE A 92 2.80 2.27 17.84
CA PHE A 92 1.85 1.23 18.23
C PHE A 92 1.85 0.09 17.20
N GLU A 93 2.89 -0.73 17.19
CA GLU A 93 3.14 -1.73 16.14
C GLU A 93 1.94 -2.64 15.87
N ALA A 94 1.36 -3.26 16.90
CA ALA A 94 0.21 -4.15 16.76
C ALA A 94 -1.02 -3.42 16.18
N ALA A 95 -1.26 -2.18 16.61
CA ALA A 95 -2.36 -1.37 16.09
C ALA A 95 -2.14 -0.96 14.64
N ARG A 96 -0.91 -0.64 14.28
CA ARG A 96 -0.53 -0.30 12.90
C ARG A 96 -0.76 -1.49 11.95
N ASP A 97 -0.43 -2.70 12.38
CA ASP A 97 -0.62 -3.91 11.57
C ASP A 97 -2.10 -4.22 11.34
N HIS A 98 -2.93 -4.10 12.39
CA HIS A 98 -4.38 -4.21 12.25
C HIS A 98 -4.95 -3.12 11.34
N TYR A 99 -4.50 -1.87 11.48
CA TYR A 99 -4.95 -0.76 10.64
C TYR A 99 -4.60 -0.96 9.16
N LYS A 100 -3.40 -1.45 8.85
CA LYS A 100 -3.00 -1.78 7.48
C LYS A 100 -3.89 -2.86 6.86
N LYS A 101 -4.22 -3.90 7.62
CA LYS A 101 -5.16 -4.95 7.17
C LYS A 101 -6.56 -4.36 6.93
N ALA A 102 -7.08 -3.57 7.87
CA ALA A 102 -8.36 -2.90 7.73
C ALA A 102 -8.42 -2.03 6.46
N LYS A 103 -7.38 -1.24 6.22
CA LYS A 103 -7.26 -0.42 4.99
C LYS A 103 -7.23 -1.29 3.73
N GLY A 104 -6.49 -2.40 3.73
CA GLY A 104 -6.43 -3.34 2.62
C GLY A 104 -7.81 -3.94 2.28
N TYR A 105 -8.58 -4.34 3.29
CA TYR A 105 -9.94 -4.83 3.11
C TYR A 105 -10.93 -3.76 2.66
N ALA A 106 -10.75 -2.51 3.10
CA ALA A 106 -11.63 -1.41 2.71
C ALA A 106 -11.38 -0.89 1.29
N LEU A 107 -10.12 -0.76 0.90
CA LEU A 107 -9.70 -0.01 -0.28
C LEU A 107 -9.11 -0.87 -1.40
N GLY A 108 -8.69 -2.10 -1.08
CA GLY A 108 -8.07 -3.03 -2.02
C GLY A 108 -9.03 -3.59 -3.06
N THR A 109 -8.49 -4.36 -3.99
CA THR A 109 -9.24 -5.00 -5.10
C THR A 109 -10.24 -6.05 -4.61
N HIS A 110 -9.96 -6.70 -3.48
CA HIS A 110 -10.84 -7.68 -2.82
C HIS A 110 -11.43 -7.07 -1.54
N LYS A 111 -12.49 -6.28 -1.73
CA LYS A 111 -13.14 -5.60 -0.59
C LYS A 111 -13.84 -6.58 0.32
N ASP A 112 -13.60 -6.44 1.63
CA ASP A 112 -14.24 -7.21 2.69
C ASP A 112 -14.58 -6.28 3.85
N SER A 113 -15.81 -5.79 3.86
CA SER A 113 -16.28 -4.82 4.84
C SER A 113 -16.31 -5.38 6.26
N GLU A 114 -16.63 -6.66 6.42
CA GLU A 114 -16.70 -7.33 7.72
C GLU A 114 -15.29 -7.40 8.35
N ASN A 115 -14.32 -7.93 7.62
CA ASN A 115 -12.94 -8.00 8.10
C ASN A 115 -12.32 -6.62 8.24
N SER A 116 -12.67 -5.63 7.40
CA SER A 116 -12.22 -4.25 7.58
C SER A 116 -12.66 -3.67 8.92
N ILE A 117 -13.93 -3.83 9.29
CA ILE A 117 -14.47 -3.36 10.58
C ILE A 117 -13.80 -4.09 11.73
N LYS A 118 -13.69 -5.41 11.68
CA LYS A 118 -13.05 -6.24 12.70
C LYS A 118 -11.61 -5.81 12.97
N GLU A 119 -10.82 -5.64 11.92
CA GLU A 119 -9.43 -5.21 12.03
C GLU A 119 -9.32 -3.76 12.54
N SER A 120 -10.26 -2.89 12.19
CA SER A 120 -10.31 -1.51 12.71
C SER A 120 -10.55 -1.49 14.21
N ILE A 121 -11.46 -2.32 14.72
CA ILE A 121 -11.72 -2.47 16.16
C ILE A 121 -10.49 -3.03 16.86
N SER A 122 -9.83 -4.06 16.29
CA SER A 122 -8.61 -4.65 16.85
C SER A 122 -7.46 -3.64 16.93
N ALA A 123 -7.35 -2.75 15.94
CA ALA A 123 -6.38 -1.64 15.98
C ALA A 123 -6.66 -0.70 17.16
N LEU A 124 -7.91 -0.29 17.36
CA LEU A 124 -8.32 0.58 18.45
C LEU A 124 -8.08 -0.06 19.82
N GLU A 125 -8.44 -1.34 19.98
CA GLU A 125 -8.18 -2.11 21.21
C GLU A 125 -6.67 -2.19 21.52
N SER A 126 -5.84 -2.38 20.49
CA SER A 126 -4.38 -2.46 20.66
C SER A 126 -3.80 -1.14 21.16
N VAL A 127 -4.27 0.00 20.65
CA VAL A 127 -3.92 1.32 21.20
C VAL A 127 -4.38 1.45 22.64
N GLY A 128 -5.63 1.07 22.93
CA GLY A 128 -6.21 1.13 24.28
C GLY A 128 -5.40 0.32 25.30
N LYS A 129 -4.95 -0.88 24.94
CA LYS A 129 -4.13 -1.73 25.83
C LYS A 129 -2.78 -1.10 26.17
N VAL A 130 -2.19 -0.34 25.24
CA VAL A 130 -0.91 0.35 25.48
C VAL A 130 -1.11 1.61 26.34
N LEU A 131 -2.16 2.38 26.08
CA LEU A 131 -2.44 3.62 26.80
C LEU A 131 -3.01 3.38 28.20
N TYR A 132 -3.75 2.29 28.38
CA TYR A 132 -4.42 1.92 29.63
C TYR A 132 -4.07 0.47 30.01
N PRO A 133 -2.79 0.19 30.37
CA PRO A 133 -2.42 -1.14 30.81
C PRO A 133 -3.20 -1.48 32.08
N LYS A 134 -3.84 -2.67 32.08
CA LYS A 134 -4.46 -3.16 33.31
C LYS A 134 -3.37 -3.27 34.37
N THR A 135 -3.44 -2.46 35.41
CA THR A 135 -2.67 -2.69 36.62
C THR A 135 -3.18 -3.97 37.23
N ALA A 136 -2.31 -4.98 37.30
CA ALA A 136 -2.59 -6.25 37.95
C ALA A 136 -2.74 -6.03 39.47
#